data_3ede1a63540d3f16482441bdc9aa8e54
#
_entry.id   3ede1a63540d3f16482441bdc9aa8e54
#
_cell.length_a   1.000
_cell.length_b   1.000
_cell.length_c   1.000
_cell.angle_alpha   90.00
_cell.angle_beta   90.00
_cell.angle_gamma   90.00
#
_symmetry.space_group_name_H-M   'P 1'
#
loop_
_entity.id
_entity.type
_entity.pdbx_description
1 polymer ?
#
loop_
_entity_poly.entity_id
_entity_poly.type
_entity_poly.pdbx_seq_one_letter_code
_entity_poly.pdbx_strand_id
1 'polypeptide(L)'
;MLMLCVGITFNFQFPVFSSPVAAQEPVAVDPPEVKVVSVREEHSANRALLLSLLPGAGQVYNRQAWKVPIIYGAFAGMGYLIHYNYTRMDMFKTEYLYRVNNGGATQLEGYQGYPTNNIYSLYNSYNRNFQLMVIITVGIYALNLVDAYVFGHLFDFQIDENLAMSLSPSVVPLPTGLHPTLGLTFSF
;
A
#
# COMPACT_ATOMS: atom_id res chain seq x y z
N MET A 1 -3.16 -3.62 -37.02
CA MET A 1 -3.87 -2.82 -36.02
C MET A 1 -3.45 -1.38 -36.24
N LEU A 2 -4.34 -0.55 -36.85
CA LEU A 2 -4.02 0.81 -37.29
C LEU A 2 -4.03 1.75 -36.07
N MET A 3 -2.89 2.37 -35.79
CA MET A 3 -2.78 3.47 -34.82
C MET A 3 -3.27 4.78 -35.48
N LEU A 4 -4.38 5.31 -34.99
CA LEU A 4 -4.89 6.62 -35.38
C LEU A 4 -4.22 7.68 -34.48
N CYS A 5 -3.18 8.37 -35.02
CA CYS A 5 -2.66 9.60 -34.42
C CYS A 5 -3.57 10.78 -34.78
N VAL A 6 -4.37 11.25 -33.83
CA VAL A 6 -5.10 12.52 -33.97
C VAL A 6 -4.23 13.62 -33.37
N GLY A 7 -3.49 14.34 -34.23
CA GLY A 7 -2.75 15.55 -33.86
C GLY A 7 -3.65 16.78 -33.94
N ILE A 8 -3.96 17.39 -32.81
CA ILE A 8 -4.61 18.72 -32.77
C ILE A 8 -3.52 19.79 -32.72
N THR A 9 -3.30 20.52 -33.80
CA THR A 9 -2.34 21.64 -33.83
C THR A 9 -3.08 22.97 -33.60
N PHE A 10 -2.72 23.61 -32.48
CA PHE A 10 -3.20 24.97 -32.18
C PHE A 10 -2.14 25.96 -32.64
N ASN A 11 -2.43 26.76 -33.70
CA ASN A 11 -1.54 27.78 -34.20
C ASN A 11 -1.80 29.14 -33.50
N PHE A 12 -0.85 29.59 -32.74
CA PHE A 12 -0.83 30.94 -32.16
C PHE A 12 0.17 31.78 -32.93
N GLN A 13 -0.30 32.77 -33.66
CA GLN A 13 0.49 33.57 -34.60
C GLN A 13 0.86 34.91 -33.97
N PHE A 14 2.14 35.13 -33.71
CA PHE A 14 2.68 36.44 -33.30
C PHE A 14 3.28 37.16 -34.53
N PRO A 15 3.01 38.43 -34.73
CA PRO A 15 3.67 39.20 -35.80
C PRO A 15 5.10 39.52 -35.39
N VAL A 16 6.10 39.02 -36.13
CA VAL A 16 7.50 39.36 -35.94
C VAL A 16 7.96 40.30 -37.07
N PHE A 17 8.54 41.39 -36.64
CA PHE A 17 9.18 42.43 -37.47
C PHE A 17 10.36 41.84 -38.22
N SER A 18 10.39 41.91 -39.55
CA SER A 18 11.42 41.32 -40.41
C SER A 18 12.57 42.27 -40.60
N SER A 19 13.81 41.83 -40.20
CA SER A 19 15.09 42.36 -40.72
C SER A 19 15.73 41.27 -41.56
N PRO A 20 16.31 41.59 -42.74
CA PRO A 20 16.97 40.60 -43.59
C PRO A 20 18.34 40.23 -43.04
N VAL A 21 18.49 39.01 -42.58
CA VAL A 21 19.78 38.41 -42.23
C VAL A 21 20.12 37.32 -43.23
N ALA A 22 21.36 37.40 -43.75
CA ALA A 22 21.93 36.54 -44.77
C ALA A 22 21.83 35.04 -44.41
N ALA A 23 21.60 34.25 -45.45
CA ALA A 23 21.45 32.80 -45.38
C ALA A 23 22.73 32.15 -44.78
N GLN A 24 22.63 31.63 -43.57
CA GLN A 24 23.49 30.60 -43.04
C GLN A 24 22.76 29.26 -43.12
N GLU A 25 23.45 28.25 -43.69
CA GLU A 25 22.96 26.89 -43.75
C GLU A 25 22.59 26.38 -42.35
N PRO A 26 21.47 25.68 -42.18
CA PRO A 26 21.10 25.15 -40.88
C PRO A 26 22.05 24.02 -40.47
N VAL A 27 22.92 24.32 -39.51
CA VAL A 27 23.60 23.26 -38.77
C VAL A 27 22.52 22.50 -38.02
N ALA A 28 22.27 21.25 -38.41
CA ALA A 28 21.42 20.32 -37.68
C ALA A 28 22.12 20.05 -36.35
N VAL A 29 21.76 20.79 -35.31
CA VAL A 29 22.08 20.46 -33.94
C VAL A 29 21.06 19.43 -33.51
N ASP A 30 21.46 18.15 -33.48
CA ASP A 30 20.70 17.11 -32.86
C ASP A 30 20.38 17.55 -31.42
N PRO A 31 19.10 17.56 -31.02
CA PRO A 31 18.74 17.88 -29.64
C PRO A 31 19.44 16.87 -28.71
N PRO A 32 20.03 17.33 -27.58
CA PRO A 32 20.66 16.41 -26.65
C PRO A 32 19.66 15.35 -26.22
N GLU A 33 19.96 14.11 -26.60
CA GLU A 33 19.22 12.94 -26.16
C GLU A 33 19.38 12.85 -24.63
N VAL A 34 18.47 13.47 -23.90
CA VAL A 34 18.39 13.31 -22.45
C VAL A 34 17.97 11.86 -22.22
N LYS A 35 18.94 10.96 -22.15
CA LYS A 35 18.75 9.62 -21.63
C LYS A 35 18.31 9.75 -20.18
N VAL A 36 17.01 9.83 -19.98
CA VAL A 36 16.43 9.60 -18.66
C VAL A 36 16.71 8.14 -18.34
N VAL A 37 17.82 7.90 -17.65
CA VAL A 37 18.09 6.60 -17.04
C VAL A 37 17.09 6.48 -15.89
N SER A 38 15.90 5.99 -16.21
CA SER A 38 14.99 5.51 -15.19
C SER A 38 15.68 4.29 -14.57
N VAL A 39 16.30 4.48 -13.41
CA VAL A 39 16.70 3.38 -12.55
C VAL A 39 15.39 2.71 -12.12
N ARG A 40 14.94 1.76 -12.92
CA ARG A 40 13.79 0.91 -12.61
C ARG A 40 14.27 0.00 -11.49
N GLU A 41 14.01 0.39 -10.24
CA GLU A 41 14.13 -0.54 -9.13
C GLU A 41 13.17 -1.68 -9.42
N GLU A 42 13.69 -2.87 -9.74
CA GLU A 42 12.89 -4.07 -9.91
C GLU A 42 12.13 -4.36 -8.62
N HIS A 43 10.88 -3.92 -8.56
CA HIS A 43 10.00 -4.16 -7.44
C HIS A 43 9.51 -5.61 -7.52
N SER A 44 9.90 -6.44 -6.56
CA SER A 44 9.56 -7.86 -6.54
C SER A 44 8.48 -8.16 -5.50
N ALA A 45 7.32 -8.65 -5.95
CA ALA A 45 6.24 -9.10 -5.08
C ALA A 45 6.69 -10.19 -4.07
N ASN A 46 7.64 -11.05 -4.48
CA ASN A 46 8.20 -12.05 -3.59
C ASN A 46 9.04 -11.42 -2.46
N ARG A 47 9.73 -10.31 -2.72
CA ARG A 47 10.43 -9.55 -1.65
C ARG A 47 9.44 -8.88 -0.73
N ALA A 48 8.34 -8.32 -1.26
CA ALA A 48 7.27 -7.76 -0.45
C ALA A 48 6.65 -8.82 0.49
N LEU A 49 6.39 -10.03 -0.02
CA LEU A 49 5.88 -11.16 0.76
C LEU A 49 6.86 -11.57 1.87
N LEU A 50 8.16 -11.75 1.55
CA LEU A 50 9.17 -12.13 2.53
C LEU A 50 9.35 -11.07 3.62
N LEU A 51 9.34 -9.79 3.26
CA LEU A 51 9.39 -8.69 4.23
C LEU A 51 8.15 -8.66 5.11
N SER A 52 7.00 -9.09 4.61
CA SER A 52 5.73 -9.12 5.36
C SER A 52 5.68 -10.19 6.46
N LEU A 53 6.68 -11.09 6.54
CA LEU A 53 6.88 -11.93 7.72
C LEU A 53 7.06 -11.08 8.99
N LEU A 54 7.61 -9.87 8.86
CA LEU A 54 7.49 -8.84 9.88
C LEU A 54 6.25 -8.01 9.56
N PRO A 55 5.22 -7.97 10.45
CA PRO A 55 4.00 -7.21 10.20
C PRO A 55 4.30 -5.75 9.84
N GLY A 56 3.80 -5.29 8.70
CA GLY A 56 4.00 -3.91 8.24
C GLY A 56 5.25 -3.68 7.37
N ALA A 57 6.28 -4.53 7.39
CA ALA A 57 7.49 -4.31 6.59
C ALA A 57 7.23 -4.41 5.07
N GLY A 58 6.36 -5.31 4.63
CA GLY A 58 5.93 -5.41 3.23
C GLY A 58 5.17 -4.16 2.77
N GLN A 59 4.36 -3.56 3.63
CA GLN A 59 3.64 -2.33 3.33
C GLN A 59 4.60 -1.12 3.22
N VAL A 60 5.64 -1.06 4.03
CA VAL A 60 6.70 -0.04 3.88
C VAL A 60 7.40 -0.22 2.54
N TYR A 61 7.76 -1.45 2.18
CA TYR A 61 8.39 -1.76 0.90
C TYR A 61 7.50 -1.37 -0.29
N ASN A 62 6.19 -1.59 -0.20
CA ASN A 62 5.19 -1.22 -1.21
C ASN A 62 4.81 0.28 -1.16
N ARG A 63 5.57 1.14 -0.47
CA ARG A 63 5.30 2.57 -0.28
C ARG A 63 3.94 2.89 0.36
N GLN A 64 3.37 1.95 1.11
CA GLN A 64 2.10 2.08 1.84
C GLN A 64 2.31 2.20 3.35
N ALA A 65 3.33 2.94 3.78
CA ALA A 65 3.70 3.10 5.19
C ALA A 65 2.56 3.62 6.09
N TRP A 66 1.56 4.30 5.52
CA TRP A 66 0.38 4.76 6.25
C TRP A 66 -0.47 3.62 6.83
N LYS A 67 -0.40 2.40 6.26
CA LYS A 67 -1.09 1.21 6.78
C LYS A 67 -0.42 0.62 8.03
N VAL A 68 0.86 0.89 8.23
CA VAL A 68 1.66 0.31 9.32
C VAL A 68 1.07 0.61 10.70
N PRO A 69 0.73 1.87 11.05
CA PRO A 69 0.12 2.15 12.35
C PRO A 69 -1.23 1.44 12.57
N ILE A 70 -2.01 1.22 11.50
CA ILE A 70 -3.28 0.49 11.57
C ILE A 70 -3.03 -0.98 11.89
N ILE A 71 -2.03 -1.61 11.23
CA ILE A 71 -1.66 -3.01 11.46
C ILE A 71 -1.19 -3.21 12.90
N TYR A 72 -0.27 -2.35 13.37
CA TYR A 72 0.21 -2.45 14.76
C TYR A 72 -0.89 -2.15 15.78
N GLY A 73 -1.80 -1.21 15.51
CA GLY A 73 -2.97 -0.96 16.33
C GLY A 73 -3.89 -2.18 16.43
N ALA A 74 -4.12 -2.88 15.31
CA ALA A 74 -4.90 -4.12 15.30
C ALA A 74 -4.23 -5.23 16.12
N PHE A 75 -2.92 -5.46 15.93
CA PHE A 75 -2.17 -6.45 16.71
C PHE A 75 -2.11 -6.12 18.20
N ALA A 76 -1.93 -4.85 18.56
CA ALA A 76 -1.93 -4.41 19.96
C ALA A 76 -3.31 -4.64 20.61
N GLY A 77 -4.40 -4.29 19.92
CA GLY A 77 -5.76 -4.53 20.37
C GLY A 77 -6.06 -6.02 20.56
N MET A 78 -5.67 -6.85 19.58
CA MET A 78 -5.82 -8.31 19.68
C MET A 78 -4.97 -8.91 20.80
N GLY A 79 -3.73 -8.46 20.96
CA GLY A 79 -2.86 -8.88 22.06
C GLY A 79 -3.46 -8.58 23.43
N TYR A 80 -4.04 -7.39 23.59
CA TYR A 80 -4.78 -7.04 24.81
C TYR A 80 -5.98 -7.96 25.07
N LEU A 81 -6.81 -8.20 24.04
CA LEU A 81 -7.98 -9.08 24.18
C LEU A 81 -7.60 -10.53 24.47
N ILE A 82 -6.53 -11.04 23.84
CA ILE A 82 -5.99 -12.37 24.10
C ILE A 82 -5.52 -12.47 25.56
N HIS A 83 -4.74 -11.50 26.01
CA HIS A 83 -4.22 -11.46 27.39
C HIS A 83 -5.38 -11.38 28.41
N TYR A 84 -6.34 -10.51 28.18
CA TYR A 84 -7.52 -10.38 29.05
C TYR A 84 -8.31 -11.69 29.15
N ASN A 85 -8.64 -12.32 28.02
CA ASN A 85 -9.41 -13.57 28.02
C ASN A 85 -8.60 -14.73 28.63
N TYR A 86 -7.31 -14.78 28.35
CA TYR A 86 -6.39 -15.78 28.95
C TYR A 86 -6.34 -15.67 30.48
N THR A 87 -6.13 -14.46 30.99
CA THR A 87 -6.07 -14.23 32.46
C THR A 87 -7.37 -14.60 33.13
N ARG A 88 -8.52 -14.24 32.53
CA ARG A 88 -9.83 -14.60 33.06
C ARG A 88 -10.11 -16.10 32.99
N MET A 89 -9.74 -16.73 31.89
CA MET A 89 -9.83 -18.18 31.72
C MET A 89 -9.01 -18.90 32.79
N ASP A 90 -7.76 -18.51 33.00
CA ASP A 90 -6.86 -19.15 33.98
C ASP A 90 -7.36 -18.98 35.42
N MET A 91 -7.86 -17.77 35.74
CA MET A 91 -8.48 -17.49 37.05
C MET A 91 -9.68 -18.42 37.34
N PHE A 92 -10.62 -18.55 36.38
CA PHE A 92 -11.79 -19.40 36.58
C PHE A 92 -11.48 -20.90 36.50
N LYS A 93 -10.46 -21.28 35.72
CA LYS A 93 -9.95 -22.65 35.67
C LYS A 93 -9.39 -23.06 37.05
N THR A 94 -8.54 -22.22 37.62
CA THR A 94 -7.93 -22.46 38.94
C THR A 94 -8.99 -22.56 40.05
N GLU A 95 -9.95 -21.62 40.03
CA GLU A 95 -11.08 -21.65 40.99
C GLU A 95 -11.93 -22.89 40.83
N TYR A 96 -12.28 -23.31 39.61
CA TYR A 96 -13.03 -24.52 39.34
C TYR A 96 -12.32 -25.78 39.90
N LEU A 97 -11.05 -25.92 39.61
CA LEU A 97 -10.21 -27.05 40.10
C LEU A 97 -10.11 -27.04 41.63
N TYR A 98 -9.94 -25.87 42.24
CA TYR A 98 -9.92 -25.72 43.69
C TYR A 98 -11.23 -26.21 44.34
N ARG A 99 -12.38 -25.80 43.82
CA ARG A 99 -13.70 -26.20 44.30
C ARG A 99 -13.96 -27.70 44.19
N VAL A 100 -13.55 -28.30 43.07
CA VAL A 100 -13.68 -29.75 42.86
C VAL A 100 -12.86 -30.53 43.87
N ASN A 101 -11.66 -30.05 44.20
CA ASN A 101 -10.74 -30.75 45.13
C ASN A 101 -11.06 -30.48 46.61
N ASN A 102 -11.76 -29.39 46.93
CA ASN A 102 -12.02 -28.96 48.33
C ASN A 102 -13.52 -28.95 48.67
N GLY A 103 -14.32 -29.85 48.06
CA GLY A 103 -15.71 -30.02 48.42
C GLY A 103 -16.62 -28.80 48.20
N GLY A 104 -16.28 -27.93 47.23
CA GLY A 104 -17.04 -26.73 46.89
C GLY A 104 -16.59 -25.48 47.63
N ALA A 105 -15.52 -25.53 48.46
CA ALA A 105 -14.94 -24.32 49.03
C ALA A 105 -14.41 -23.38 47.96
N THR A 106 -14.55 -22.06 48.19
CA THR A 106 -14.08 -21.04 47.24
C THR A 106 -12.91 -20.27 47.81
N GLN A 107 -11.91 -19.96 46.95
CA GLN A 107 -10.82 -19.07 47.29
C GLN A 107 -10.98 -17.69 46.59
N LEU A 108 -11.91 -17.55 45.61
CA LEU A 108 -12.09 -16.33 44.88
C LEU A 108 -13.14 -15.44 45.56
N GLU A 109 -12.69 -14.31 46.11
CA GLU A 109 -13.58 -13.32 46.73
C GLU A 109 -14.61 -12.79 45.71
N GLY A 110 -15.86 -12.63 46.16
CA GLY A 110 -16.98 -12.19 45.34
C GLY A 110 -17.70 -13.27 44.56
N TYR A 111 -17.22 -14.52 44.56
CA TYR A 111 -17.86 -15.64 43.86
C TYR A 111 -18.37 -16.74 44.83
N GLN A 112 -18.44 -16.44 46.13
CA GLN A 112 -18.80 -17.39 47.17
C GLN A 112 -20.22 -17.96 47.00
N GLY A 113 -21.16 -17.16 46.47
CA GLY A 113 -22.55 -17.59 46.22
C GLY A 113 -22.80 -18.26 44.87
N TYR A 114 -21.75 -18.38 44.02
CA TYR A 114 -21.91 -18.97 42.69
C TYR A 114 -21.74 -20.50 42.76
N PRO A 115 -22.69 -21.26 42.16
CA PRO A 115 -22.53 -22.71 42.00
C PRO A 115 -21.27 -23.05 41.20
N THR A 116 -20.64 -24.19 41.48
CA THR A 116 -19.43 -24.64 40.76
C THR A 116 -19.65 -24.77 39.25
N ASN A 117 -20.85 -25.15 38.81
CA ASN A 117 -21.21 -25.22 37.40
C ASN A 117 -21.19 -23.86 36.72
N ASN A 118 -21.51 -22.77 37.42
CA ASN A 118 -21.42 -21.41 36.86
C ASN A 118 -19.98 -20.99 36.67
N ILE A 119 -19.08 -21.34 37.61
CA ILE A 119 -17.63 -21.09 37.46
C ILE A 119 -17.08 -21.87 36.27
N TYR A 120 -17.47 -23.11 36.07
CA TYR A 120 -17.15 -23.90 34.89
C TYR A 120 -17.62 -23.25 33.57
N SER A 121 -18.86 -22.73 33.56
CA SER A 121 -19.41 -22.01 32.40
C SER A 121 -18.63 -20.74 32.08
N LEU A 122 -18.21 -19.99 33.11
CA LEU A 122 -17.32 -18.79 32.90
C LEU A 122 -15.99 -19.21 32.33
N TYR A 123 -15.34 -20.24 32.90
CA TYR A 123 -14.11 -20.79 32.33
C TYR A 123 -14.27 -21.14 30.85
N ASN A 124 -15.29 -21.90 30.48
CA ASN A 124 -15.54 -22.30 29.09
C ASN A 124 -15.78 -21.11 28.18
N SER A 125 -16.50 -20.09 28.65
CA SER A 125 -16.78 -18.89 27.89
C SER A 125 -15.49 -18.11 27.56
N TYR A 126 -14.65 -17.88 28.58
CA TYR A 126 -13.37 -17.19 28.37
C TYR A 126 -12.38 -18.04 27.57
N ASN A 127 -12.35 -19.36 27.74
CA ASN A 127 -11.55 -20.28 26.95
C ASN A 127 -11.94 -20.22 25.45
N ARG A 128 -13.22 -20.26 25.14
CA ARG A 128 -13.72 -20.13 23.77
C ARG A 128 -13.35 -18.76 23.17
N ASN A 129 -13.55 -17.68 23.94
CA ASN A 129 -13.18 -16.33 23.48
C ASN A 129 -11.68 -16.23 23.23
N PHE A 130 -10.84 -16.76 24.12
CA PHE A 130 -9.38 -16.81 23.92
C PHE A 130 -9.04 -17.53 22.61
N GLN A 131 -9.59 -18.73 22.36
CA GLN A 131 -9.35 -19.47 21.11
C GLN A 131 -9.81 -18.69 19.87
N LEU A 132 -10.99 -18.06 19.93
CA LEU A 132 -11.48 -17.22 18.83
C LEU A 132 -10.54 -16.04 18.55
N MET A 133 -10.06 -15.34 19.59
CA MET A 133 -9.13 -14.21 19.42
C MET A 133 -7.80 -14.64 18.79
N VAL A 134 -7.29 -15.83 19.17
CA VAL A 134 -6.09 -16.40 18.55
C VAL A 134 -6.33 -16.69 17.06
N ILE A 135 -7.44 -17.33 16.71
CA ILE A 135 -7.78 -17.63 15.31
C ILE A 135 -7.93 -16.35 14.49
N ILE A 136 -8.64 -15.35 15.03
CA ILE A 136 -8.80 -14.05 14.36
C ILE A 136 -7.44 -13.37 14.15
N THR A 137 -6.54 -13.43 15.12
CA THR A 137 -5.19 -12.84 14.99
C THR A 137 -4.38 -13.50 13.88
N VAL A 138 -4.45 -14.83 13.77
CA VAL A 138 -3.83 -15.57 12.66
C VAL A 138 -4.44 -15.15 11.32
N GLY A 139 -5.78 -14.97 11.28
CA GLY A 139 -6.48 -14.47 10.08
C GLY A 139 -6.03 -13.07 9.67
N ILE A 140 -5.92 -12.14 10.62
CA ILE A 140 -5.39 -10.78 10.37
C ILE A 140 -3.96 -10.83 9.83
N TYR A 141 -3.12 -11.71 10.40
CA TYR A 141 -1.75 -11.89 9.92
C TYR A 141 -1.72 -12.43 8.49
N ALA A 142 -2.53 -13.44 8.18
CA ALA A 142 -2.63 -13.98 6.83
C ALA A 142 -3.10 -12.92 5.81
N LEU A 143 -4.11 -12.12 6.17
CA LEU A 143 -4.58 -11.02 5.32
C LEU A 143 -3.49 -9.97 5.09
N ASN A 144 -2.66 -9.67 6.10
CA ASN A 144 -1.53 -8.76 5.97
C ASN A 144 -0.49 -9.29 4.95
N LEU A 145 -0.21 -10.59 4.94
CA LEU A 145 0.69 -11.21 3.95
C LEU A 145 0.11 -11.13 2.54
N VAL A 146 -1.19 -11.45 2.39
CA VAL A 146 -1.89 -11.40 1.10
C VAL A 146 -1.92 -9.96 0.56
N ASP A 147 -2.23 -8.97 1.40
CA ASP A 147 -2.23 -7.55 1.03
C ASP A 147 -0.87 -7.12 0.48
N ALA A 148 0.22 -7.43 1.18
CA ALA A 148 1.56 -7.09 0.73
C ALA A 148 1.95 -7.77 -0.58
N TYR A 149 1.56 -9.03 -0.78
CA TYR A 149 1.82 -9.79 -2.00
C TYR A 149 1.06 -9.20 -3.20
N VAL A 150 -0.24 -8.96 -3.04
CA VAL A 150 -1.09 -8.39 -4.10
C VAL A 150 -0.61 -7.01 -4.52
N PHE A 151 -0.33 -6.12 -3.56
CA PHE A 151 0.19 -4.79 -3.87
C PHE A 151 1.59 -4.83 -4.46
N GLY A 152 2.42 -5.79 -4.08
CA GLY A 152 3.72 -6.02 -4.71
C GLY A 152 3.61 -6.36 -6.20
N HIS A 153 2.61 -7.14 -6.60
CA HIS A 153 2.32 -7.43 -8.01
C HIS A 153 1.69 -6.24 -8.75
N LEU A 154 0.80 -5.50 -8.10
CA LEU A 154 0.13 -4.35 -8.71
C LEU A 154 1.06 -3.13 -8.84
N PHE A 155 2.17 -3.10 -8.12
CA PHE A 155 3.12 -1.98 -8.16
C PHE A 155 3.70 -1.75 -9.55
N ASP A 156 4.01 -2.81 -10.29
CA ASP A 156 4.55 -2.73 -11.64
C ASP A 156 3.52 -2.20 -12.65
N PHE A 157 2.22 -2.44 -12.43
CA PHE A 157 1.16 -1.96 -13.33
C PHE A 157 0.89 -0.46 -13.19
N GLN A 158 1.21 0.17 -12.07
CA GLN A 158 0.99 1.61 -11.84
C GLN A 158 2.07 2.49 -12.47
N ILE A 159 3.21 1.91 -12.88
CA ILE A 159 4.36 2.65 -13.42
C ILE A 159 4.28 2.82 -14.93
N ASP A 160 3.45 2.05 -15.65
CA ASP A 160 3.29 2.12 -17.10
C ASP A 160 2.31 3.23 -17.57
N GLU A 161 1.87 4.11 -16.70
CA GLU A 161 1.21 5.36 -17.11
C GLU A 161 2.25 6.31 -17.72
N ASN A 162 2.72 5.97 -18.91
CA ASN A 162 3.52 6.86 -19.77
C ASN A 162 2.62 7.98 -20.32
N LEU A 163 2.00 8.77 -19.46
CA LEU A 163 1.44 10.05 -19.84
C LEU A 163 2.61 11.04 -19.94
N ALA A 164 3.34 10.98 -21.03
CA ALA A 164 4.40 11.93 -21.29
C ALA A 164 3.84 13.13 -22.03
N MET A 165 3.86 14.29 -21.39
CA MET A 165 3.62 15.59 -22.01
C MET A 165 4.99 16.18 -22.39
N SER A 166 5.30 16.25 -23.66
CA SER A 166 6.51 16.92 -24.14
C SER A 166 6.17 18.26 -24.80
N LEU A 167 6.89 19.28 -24.38
CA LEU A 167 6.85 20.62 -24.96
C LEU A 167 8.09 20.79 -25.84
N SER A 168 7.89 20.81 -27.17
CA SER A 168 9.01 20.98 -28.10
C SER A 168 8.87 22.32 -28.82
N PRO A 169 9.88 23.21 -28.71
CA PRO A 169 9.99 24.39 -29.59
C PRO A 169 10.30 23.91 -31.00
N SER A 170 9.55 24.37 -31.98
CA SER A 170 9.72 24.03 -33.39
C SER A 170 9.68 25.31 -34.22
N VAL A 171 10.34 25.29 -35.37
CA VAL A 171 10.33 26.40 -36.34
C VAL A 171 9.74 25.87 -37.63
N VAL A 172 8.60 26.43 -38.03
CA VAL A 172 7.91 26.04 -39.27
C VAL A 172 8.20 27.07 -40.34
N PRO A 173 8.77 26.69 -41.51
CA PRO A 173 8.94 27.59 -42.65
C PRO A 173 7.61 27.79 -43.37
N LEU A 174 7.14 29.02 -43.40
CA LEU A 174 5.98 29.44 -44.17
C LEU A 174 6.47 30.37 -45.32
N PRO A 175 5.68 30.57 -46.41
CA PRO A 175 6.08 31.45 -47.52
C PRO A 175 6.38 32.90 -47.11
N THR A 176 5.98 33.27 -45.90
CA THR A 176 6.19 34.61 -45.31
C THR A 176 7.39 34.71 -44.38
N GLY A 177 8.15 33.58 -44.13
CA GLY A 177 9.29 33.53 -43.23
C GLY A 177 9.27 32.35 -42.27
N LEU A 178 10.29 32.32 -41.35
CA LEU A 178 10.40 31.32 -40.31
C LEU A 178 9.59 31.75 -39.09
N HIS A 179 8.62 30.94 -38.72
CA HIS A 179 7.76 31.21 -37.56
C HIS A 179 8.09 30.24 -36.40
N PRO A 180 8.43 30.75 -35.18
CA PRO A 180 8.60 29.90 -34.02
C PRO A 180 7.19 29.38 -33.58
N THR A 181 7.10 28.08 -33.39
CA THR A 181 5.90 27.38 -32.90
C THR A 181 6.25 26.54 -31.67
N LEU A 182 5.30 26.39 -30.76
CA LEU A 182 5.39 25.51 -29.61
C LEU A 182 4.48 24.30 -29.88
N GLY A 183 5.10 23.13 -30.03
CA GLY A 183 4.41 21.87 -30.16
C GLY A 183 4.17 21.24 -28.79
N LEU A 184 2.95 20.84 -28.50
CA LEU A 184 2.58 20.07 -27.33
C LEU A 184 2.18 18.67 -27.80
N THR A 185 2.97 17.66 -27.38
CA THR A 185 2.69 16.26 -27.74
C THR A 185 2.30 15.50 -26.50
N PHE A 186 1.14 14.84 -26.54
CA PHE A 186 0.70 13.89 -25.54
C PHE A 186 0.90 12.48 -26.11
N SER A 187 1.64 11.62 -25.40
CA SER A 187 1.72 10.19 -25.69
C SER A 187 1.02 9.43 -24.55
N PHE A 188 0.08 8.55 -24.92
CA PHE A 188 -0.62 7.64 -24.00
C PHE A 188 -0.55 6.22 -24.53
#